data_3eb3d974c5d39129bdfd28f2fcb84375
#
_entry.id   3eb3d974c5d39129bdfd28f2fcb84375
#
_cell.length_a   1.000
_cell.length_b   1.000
_cell.length_c   1.000
_cell.angle_alpha   90.00
_cell.angle_beta   90.00
_cell.angle_gamma   90.00
#
_symmetry.space_group_name_H-M   'P 1'
#
loop_
_entity.id
_entity.type
_entity.pdbx_description
1 polymer ?
#
loop_
_entity_poly.entity_id
_entity_poly.type
_entity_poly.pdbx_seq_one_letter_code
_entity_poly.pdbx_strand_id
1 'polypeptide(L)'
;MVKVVWTDLALADLKSIHEYISKDSKFYADRYVDKLIKRVDQLENYPQSGRMVPEFSKEYIRELIEGSYRIIFIVEADRIGIIRVHHSAQQLKNI
;
A
#
# COMPACT_ATOMS: atom_id res chain seq x y z
N MET A 1 -8.15 17.36 -5.88
CA MET A 1 -8.17 16.00 -5.33
C MET A 1 -7.76 14.99 -6.39
N VAL A 2 -6.75 14.17 -6.10
CA VAL A 2 -6.27 13.17 -7.06
C VAL A 2 -7.04 11.88 -6.87
N LYS A 3 -7.22 11.15 -7.95
CA LYS A 3 -7.86 9.85 -7.90
C LYS A 3 -6.87 8.79 -7.43
N VAL A 4 -7.28 7.94 -6.49
CA VAL A 4 -6.48 6.82 -6.00
C VAL A 4 -7.08 5.53 -6.56
N VAL A 5 -6.26 4.75 -7.25
CA VAL A 5 -6.69 3.50 -7.89
C VAL A 5 -5.88 2.34 -7.32
N TRP A 6 -6.57 1.28 -6.92
CA TRP A 6 -5.93 0.04 -6.46
C TRP A 6 -5.74 -0.89 -7.65
N THR A 7 -4.51 -1.33 -7.89
CA THR A 7 -4.25 -2.32 -8.94
C THR A 7 -4.72 -3.70 -8.51
N ASP A 8 -4.93 -4.58 -9.47
CA ASP A 8 -5.31 -5.95 -9.16
C ASP A 8 -4.28 -6.65 -8.29
N LEU A 9 -3.00 -6.37 -8.53
CA LEU A 9 -1.92 -6.96 -7.74
C LEU A 9 -1.96 -6.48 -6.29
N ALA A 10 -2.22 -5.19 -6.07
CA ALA A 10 -2.34 -4.65 -4.72
C ALA A 10 -3.56 -5.23 -4.00
N LEU A 11 -4.67 -5.42 -4.71
CA LEU A 11 -5.86 -6.06 -4.14
C LEU A 11 -5.57 -7.52 -3.78
N ALA A 12 -4.81 -8.22 -4.61
CA ALA A 12 -4.39 -9.59 -4.30
C ALA A 12 -3.50 -9.63 -3.05
N ASP A 13 -2.64 -8.63 -2.89
CA ASP A 13 -1.82 -8.51 -1.68
C ASP A 13 -2.70 -8.36 -0.44
N LEU A 14 -3.73 -7.51 -0.50
CA LEU A 14 -4.65 -7.34 0.63
C LEU A 14 -5.36 -8.65 0.99
N LYS A 15 -5.77 -9.40 -0.02
CA LYS A 15 -6.41 -10.69 0.20
C LYS A 15 -5.46 -11.67 0.89
N SER A 16 -4.21 -11.72 0.45
CA SER A 16 -3.20 -12.60 1.06
C SER A 16 -2.92 -12.20 2.51
N ILE A 17 -2.85 -10.91 2.79
CA ILE A 17 -2.65 -10.39 4.15
C ILE A 17 -3.83 -10.79 5.03
N HIS A 18 -5.05 -10.62 4.52
CA HIS A 18 -6.26 -10.99 5.24
C HIS A 18 -6.27 -12.48 5.59
N GLU A 19 -5.95 -13.33 4.62
CA GLU A 19 -5.91 -14.78 4.82
C GLU A 19 -4.87 -15.15 5.88
N TYR A 20 -3.70 -14.53 5.83
CA TYR A 20 -2.64 -14.79 6.80
C TYR A 20 -3.05 -14.44 8.22
N ILE A 21 -3.60 -13.24 8.42
CA ILE A 21 -4.02 -12.78 9.75
C ILE A 21 -5.24 -13.58 10.24
N SER A 22 -6.12 -13.98 9.31
CA SER A 22 -7.33 -14.74 9.65
C SER A 22 -7.04 -16.08 10.30
N LYS A 23 -5.85 -16.63 10.08
CA LYS A 23 -5.46 -17.88 10.75
C LYS A 23 -5.48 -17.74 12.27
N ASP A 24 -5.20 -16.54 12.77
CA ASP A 24 -5.24 -16.27 14.20
C ASP A 24 -6.56 -15.61 14.61
N SER A 25 -7.07 -14.66 13.81
CA SER A 25 -8.27 -13.92 14.14
C SER A 25 -8.87 -13.26 12.89
N LYS A 26 -10.08 -13.70 12.51
CA LYS A 26 -10.80 -13.06 11.41
C LYS A 26 -11.15 -11.62 11.76
N PHE A 27 -11.50 -11.36 13.03
CA PHE A 27 -11.80 -10.00 13.49
C PHE A 27 -10.62 -9.06 13.26
N TYR A 28 -9.43 -9.48 13.65
CA TYR A 28 -8.22 -8.70 13.44
C TYR A 28 -7.90 -8.52 11.96
N ALA A 29 -8.10 -9.59 11.16
CA ALA A 29 -7.86 -9.51 9.72
C ALA A 29 -8.74 -8.45 9.07
N ASP A 30 -10.03 -8.44 9.40
CA ASP A 30 -10.97 -7.46 8.87
C ASP A 30 -10.56 -6.03 9.25
N ARG A 31 -10.21 -5.82 10.51
CA ARG A 31 -9.82 -4.50 11.00
C ARG A 31 -8.51 -4.02 10.39
N TYR A 32 -7.54 -4.92 10.25
CA TYR A 32 -6.23 -4.53 9.74
C TYR A 32 -6.27 -4.17 8.25
N VAL A 33 -7.00 -4.95 7.46
CA VAL A 33 -7.18 -4.64 6.03
C VAL A 33 -7.94 -3.32 5.87
N ASP A 34 -8.97 -3.08 6.68
CA ASP A 34 -9.69 -1.81 6.65
C ASP A 34 -8.74 -0.64 6.97
N LYS A 35 -7.85 -0.82 7.93
CA LYS A 35 -6.86 0.18 8.31
C LYS A 35 -5.90 0.49 7.16
N LEU A 36 -5.45 -0.56 6.44
CA LEU A 36 -4.58 -0.37 5.28
C LEU A 36 -5.28 0.42 4.18
N ILE A 37 -6.55 0.09 3.92
CA ILE A 37 -7.32 0.78 2.89
C ILE A 37 -7.51 2.26 3.27
N LYS A 38 -7.86 2.53 4.52
CA LYS A 38 -8.06 3.91 4.99
C LYS A 38 -6.77 4.71 5.01
N ARG A 39 -5.64 4.04 5.20
CA ARG A 39 -4.34 4.71 5.26
C ARG A 39 -4.02 5.47 3.98
N VAL A 40 -4.51 5.00 2.83
CA VAL A 40 -4.23 5.65 1.55
C VAL A 40 -5.13 6.86 1.26
N ASP A 41 -6.16 7.09 2.06
CA ASP A 41 -7.09 8.20 1.82
C ASP A 41 -6.38 9.55 1.83
N GLN A 42 -5.32 9.71 2.61
CA GLN A 42 -4.55 10.94 2.65
C GLN A 42 -3.93 11.30 1.30
N LEU A 43 -3.71 10.31 0.44
CA LEU A 43 -3.09 10.54 -0.87
C LEU A 43 -4.00 11.33 -1.82
N GLU A 44 -5.30 11.35 -1.59
CA GLU A 44 -6.23 12.14 -2.39
C GLU A 44 -5.91 13.64 -2.30
N ASN A 45 -5.49 14.10 -1.12
CA ASN A 45 -5.18 15.50 -0.88
C ASN A 45 -3.68 15.77 -0.83
N TYR A 46 -2.88 14.76 -0.45
CA TYR A 46 -1.44 14.89 -0.30
C TYR A 46 -0.74 13.76 -1.06
N PRO A 47 -0.76 13.82 -2.41
CA PRO A 47 -0.26 12.69 -3.24
C PRO A 47 1.23 12.38 -3.05
N GLN A 48 2.00 13.33 -2.54
CA GLN A 48 3.43 13.08 -2.31
C GLN A 48 3.77 12.98 -0.82
N SER A 49 2.79 12.62 0.01
CA SER A 49 3.00 12.55 1.45
C SER A 49 3.80 11.34 1.91
N GLY A 50 3.94 10.32 1.08
CA GLY A 50 4.78 9.17 1.37
C GLY A 50 6.26 9.47 1.12
N ARG A 51 7.12 8.54 1.52
CA ARG A 51 8.56 8.67 1.26
C ARG A 51 8.92 7.94 -0.04
N MET A 52 10.05 8.30 -0.62
CA MET A 52 10.57 7.60 -1.77
C MET A 52 10.98 6.18 -1.36
N VAL A 53 10.65 5.18 -2.22
CA VAL A 53 11.04 3.79 -1.94
C VAL A 53 12.55 3.65 -2.13
N PRO A 54 13.30 3.30 -1.08
CA PRO A 54 14.77 3.28 -1.18
C PRO A 54 15.31 2.33 -2.23
N GLU A 55 14.65 1.18 -2.45
CA GLU A 55 15.11 0.17 -3.39
C GLU A 55 15.10 0.66 -4.85
N PHE A 56 14.25 1.64 -5.16
CA PHE A 56 14.11 2.13 -6.54
C PHE A 56 14.67 3.53 -6.75
N SER A 57 14.73 4.33 -5.70
CA SER A 57 15.27 5.70 -5.74
C SER A 57 14.66 6.56 -6.85
N LYS A 58 13.35 6.45 -7.04
CA LYS A 58 12.61 7.23 -8.02
C LYS A 58 11.54 8.05 -7.32
N GLU A 59 11.48 9.35 -7.62
CA GLU A 59 10.56 10.26 -6.94
C GLU A 59 9.10 9.88 -7.12
N TYR A 60 8.75 9.28 -8.24
CA TYR A 60 7.37 8.90 -8.52
C TYR A 60 6.96 7.56 -7.92
N ILE A 61 7.89 6.79 -7.35
CA ILE A 61 7.59 5.54 -6.63
C ILE A 61 7.78 5.80 -5.15
N ARG A 62 6.67 5.82 -4.43
CA ARG A 62 6.66 6.20 -3.02
C ARG A 62 5.95 5.15 -2.18
N GLU A 63 6.05 5.28 -0.87
CA GLU A 63 5.42 4.34 0.05
C GLU A 63 4.87 5.04 1.29
N LEU A 64 3.84 4.43 1.86
CA LEU A 64 3.35 4.73 3.19
C LEU A 64 3.62 3.51 4.06
N ILE A 65 4.01 3.75 5.29
CA ILE A 65 4.23 2.67 6.26
C ILE A 65 3.01 2.58 7.16
N GLU A 66 2.47 1.37 7.30
CA GLU A 66 1.38 1.10 8.22
C GLU A 66 1.69 -0.19 8.98
N GLY A 67 2.08 -0.06 10.25
CA GLY A 67 2.50 -1.21 11.05
C GLY A 67 3.67 -1.93 10.40
N SER A 68 3.50 -3.21 10.14
CA SER A 68 4.54 -4.04 9.51
C SER A 68 4.47 -4.08 7.99
N TYR A 69 3.66 -3.21 7.39
CA TYR A 69 3.45 -3.25 5.93
C TYR A 69 3.84 -1.94 5.26
N ARG A 70 4.27 -2.08 4.02
CA ARG A 70 4.62 -0.97 3.14
C ARG A 70 3.58 -0.90 2.05
N ILE A 71 2.94 0.24 1.90
CA ILE A 71 1.96 0.47 0.83
C ILE A 71 2.70 1.24 -0.26
N ILE A 72 2.99 0.56 -1.37
CA ILE A 72 3.78 1.13 -2.45
C ILE A 72 2.84 1.73 -3.50
N PHE A 73 3.12 2.95 -3.90
CA PHE A 73 2.28 3.61 -4.90
C PHE A 73 3.12 4.39 -5.92
N ILE A 74 2.54 4.57 -7.10
CA ILE A 74 3.13 5.38 -8.16
C ILE A 74 2.33 6.66 -8.29
N VAL A 75 3.04 7.80 -8.31
CA VAL A 75 2.42 9.12 -8.50
C VAL A 75 2.45 9.43 -9.99
N GLU A 76 1.27 9.54 -10.59
CA GLU A 76 1.12 9.95 -11.99
C GLU A 76 0.53 11.37 -12.04
N ALA A 77 0.46 11.95 -13.24
CA ALA A 77 0.02 13.33 -13.40
C ALA A 77 -1.40 13.58 -12.88
N ASP A 78 -2.30 12.62 -13.07
CA ASP A 78 -3.73 12.76 -12.77
C ASP A 78 -4.26 11.78 -11.75
N ARG A 79 -3.42 10.83 -11.29
CA ARG A 79 -3.88 9.80 -10.36
C ARG A 79 -2.70 9.18 -9.62
N ILE A 80 -3.05 8.37 -8.61
CA ILE A 80 -2.09 7.56 -7.87
C ILE A 80 -2.52 6.11 -8.03
N GLY A 81 -1.57 5.25 -8.40
CA GLY A 81 -1.80 3.81 -8.46
C GLY A 81 -1.18 3.11 -7.27
N ILE A 82 -2.00 2.41 -6.48
CA ILE A 82 -1.49 1.57 -5.40
C ILE A 82 -1.06 0.25 -6.05
N ILE A 83 0.25 -0.01 -6.07
CA ILE A 83 0.78 -1.11 -6.86
C ILE A 83 1.11 -2.36 -6.04
N ARG A 84 1.50 -2.20 -4.77
CA ARG A 84 1.78 -3.32 -3.89
C ARG A 84 1.48 -2.97 -2.44
N VAL A 85 1.12 -3.98 -1.65
CA VAL A 85 1.16 -3.90 -0.19
C VAL A 85 2.09 -5.02 0.26
N HIS A 86 3.20 -4.66 0.85
CA HIS A 86 4.32 -5.55 1.07
C HIS A 86 4.73 -5.56 2.54
N HIS A 87 5.07 -6.72 3.08
CA HIS A 87 5.58 -6.80 4.44
C HIS A 87 6.92 -6.07 4.51
N SER A 88 7.12 -5.25 5.53
CA SER A 88 8.31 -4.39 5.64
C SER A 88 9.63 -5.16 5.74
N ALA A 89 9.58 -6.41 6.25
CA ALA A 89 10.77 -7.25 6.36
C ALA A 89 11.18 -7.87 5.02
N GLN A 90 10.31 -7.84 4.01
CA GLN A 90 10.62 -8.38 2.69
C GLN A 90 11.25 -7.30 1.83
N GLN A 91 12.30 -7.67 1.12
CA GLN A 91 12.96 -6.74 0.21
C GLN A 91 12.23 -6.71 -1.13
N LEU A 92 11.98 -5.51 -1.63
CA LEU A 92 11.38 -5.33 -2.95
C LEU A 92 12.42 -5.57 -4.04
N LYS A 93 12.15 -6.49 -4.94
CA LYS A 93 13.05 -6.81 -6.04
C LYS A 93 12.52 -6.34 -7.38
N ASN A 94 11.23 -6.49 -7.58
CA ASN A 94 10.56 -5.99 -8.78
C ASN A 94 9.14 -5.57 -8.45
N ILE A 95 8.62 -4.71 -9.28
CA ILE A 95 7.24 -4.28 -9.18
C ILE A 95 6.54 -4.51 -10.50
#